data_eed2d8427014df0006ff2ffaf6b7f206
#
_entry.id   eed2d8427014df0006ff2ffaf6b7f206
#
_cell.length_a   1.000
_cell.length_b   1.000
_cell.length_c   1.000
_cell.angle_alpha   90.00
_cell.angle_beta   90.00
_cell.angle_gamma   90.00
#
_symmetry.space_group_name_H-M   'P 1'
#
loop_
_entity.id
_entity.type
_entity.pdbx_description
1 polymer ?
#
loop_
_entity_poly.entity_id
_entity_poly.type
_entity_poly.pdbx_seq_one_letter_code
_entity_poly.pdbx_strand_id
1 'polypeptide(L)'
;DAAGTKISEEKMISLDYGSNLSRFEIILKGTDTISAGLTLHENKGEIGINEKNGWLSYWEPHEDSELGLGIVVPENTMVGYEHYLTDRKDESNLFAHIQLNTESKVAYYAGFGWKKSGQFKSKKEWEAYLNKFSECLKNPLLLTIN
;
A
#
# COMPACT_ATOMS: atom_id res chain seq x y z
N ASP A 1 -15.45 8.54 15.01
CA ASP A 1 -16.54 9.22 14.27
C ASP A 1 -15.95 10.12 13.20
N ALA A 2 -16.44 10.02 11.98
CA ALA A 2 -16.17 10.99 10.94
C ALA A 2 -17.45 11.80 10.66
N ALA A 3 -17.37 13.12 10.78
CA ALA A 3 -18.50 14.03 10.58
C ALA A 3 -19.78 13.63 11.35
N GLY A 4 -19.65 13.05 12.55
CA GLY A 4 -20.79 12.62 13.38
C GLY A 4 -21.34 11.22 13.02
N THR A 5 -20.81 10.57 11.99
CA THR A 5 -21.21 9.20 11.62
C THR A 5 -20.37 8.18 12.40
N LYS A 6 -21.05 7.20 13.02
CA LYS A 6 -20.37 6.10 13.70
C LYS A 6 -19.73 5.19 12.67
N ILE A 7 -18.41 5.04 12.75
CA ILE A 7 -17.64 4.13 11.91
C ILE A 7 -17.24 2.90 12.73
N SER A 8 -17.35 1.72 12.13
CA SER A 8 -16.79 0.50 12.68
C SER A 8 -15.95 -0.21 11.61
N GLU A 9 -14.80 -0.70 12.01
CA GLU A 9 -13.85 -1.41 11.14
C GLU A 9 -13.56 -2.78 11.74
N GLU A 10 -13.56 -3.81 10.87
CA GLU A 10 -12.97 -5.11 11.14
C GLU A 10 -11.83 -5.32 10.16
N LYS A 11 -10.65 -5.62 10.66
CA LYS A 11 -9.43 -5.75 9.87
C LYS A 11 -8.79 -7.12 10.12
N MET A 12 -8.53 -7.85 9.03
CA MET A 12 -7.74 -9.06 9.03
C MET A 12 -6.44 -8.81 8.28
N ILE A 13 -5.32 -9.16 8.90
CA ILE A 13 -3.98 -8.99 8.31
C ILE A 13 -3.36 -10.37 8.14
N SER A 14 -2.87 -10.67 6.95
CA SER A 14 -2.13 -11.89 6.63
C SER A 14 -0.87 -11.59 5.84
N LEU A 15 0.14 -12.45 5.99
CA LEU A 15 1.39 -12.37 5.24
C LEU A 15 1.71 -13.75 4.68
N ASP A 16 1.76 -13.85 3.37
CA ASP A 16 2.17 -15.07 2.69
C ASP A 16 3.68 -15.26 2.77
N TYR A 17 4.11 -16.51 2.94
CA TYR A 17 5.53 -16.84 2.99
C TYR A 17 6.25 -16.38 1.71
N GLY A 18 7.34 -15.62 1.91
CA GLY A 18 8.14 -15.06 0.82
C GLY A 18 7.59 -13.77 0.20
N SER A 19 6.44 -13.26 0.65
CA SER A 19 5.92 -11.95 0.26
C SER A 19 6.56 -10.83 1.08
N ASN A 20 6.81 -9.68 0.44
CA ASN A 20 7.20 -8.44 1.13
C ASN A 20 5.99 -7.57 1.49
N LEU A 21 4.80 -7.94 1.04
CA LEU A 21 3.56 -7.21 1.28
C LEU A 21 2.59 -8.07 2.09
N SER A 22 2.14 -7.54 3.22
CA SER A 22 1.02 -8.07 3.98
C SER A 22 -0.29 -7.69 3.30
N ARG A 23 -1.26 -8.59 3.32
CA ARG A 23 -2.63 -8.35 2.86
C ARG A 23 -3.46 -7.82 4.02
N PHE A 24 -4.17 -6.74 3.78
CA PHE A 24 -5.13 -6.11 4.71
C PHE A 24 -6.52 -6.27 4.11
N GLU A 25 -7.36 -7.06 4.75
CA GLU A 25 -8.78 -7.20 4.42
C GLU A 25 -9.59 -6.37 5.42
N ILE A 26 -10.40 -5.45 4.89
CA ILE A 26 -11.16 -4.51 5.70
C ILE A 26 -12.64 -4.70 5.43
N ILE A 27 -13.43 -4.83 6.49
CA ILE A 27 -14.89 -4.68 6.47
C ILE A 27 -15.21 -3.40 7.21
N LEU A 28 -15.88 -2.46 6.54
CA LEU A 28 -16.08 -1.12 7.07
C LEU A 28 -17.56 -0.74 7.02
N LYS A 29 -18.08 -0.08 8.06
CA LYS A 29 -19.43 0.46 8.11
C LYS A 29 -19.40 1.93 8.46
N GLY A 30 -20.26 2.73 7.83
CA GLY A 30 -20.40 4.16 8.08
C GLY A 30 -19.61 5.06 7.13
N THR A 31 -18.81 4.48 6.21
CA THR A 31 -18.18 5.16 5.08
C THR A 31 -17.98 4.17 3.95
N ASP A 32 -17.73 4.67 2.75
CA ASP A 32 -17.49 3.88 1.54
C ASP A 32 -16.05 3.97 1.04
N THR A 33 -15.21 4.76 1.71
CA THR A 33 -13.80 4.96 1.38
C THR A 33 -12.90 4.86 2.60
N ILE A 34 -11.66 4.42 2.38
CA ILE A 34 -10.56 4.47 3.36
C ILE A 34 -9.32 5.09 2.74
N SER A 35 -8.39 5.50 3.60
CA SER A 35 -7.05 5.89 3.20
C SER A 35 -6.03 4.98 3.86
N ALA A 36 -5.13 4.40 3.04
CA ALA A 36 -3.95 3.69 3.51
C ALA A 36 -2.72 4.56 3.25
N GLY A 37 -1.86 4.75 4.25
CA GLY A 37 -0.75 5.68 4.21
C GLY A 37 0.62 5.03 4.35
N LEU A 38 1.62 5.61 3.66
CA LEU A 38 3.04 5.40 3.89
C LEU A 38 3.56 6.64 4.62
N THR A 39 4.12 6.45 5.81
CA THR A 39 4.78 7.54 6.54
C THR A 39 6.08 7.92 5.85
N LEU A 40 6.29 9.21 5.62
CA LEU A 40 7.46 9.73 4.91
C LEU A 40 8.62 10.10 5.87
N HIS A 41 8.51 9.71 7.14
CA HIS A 41 9.49 9.96 8.20
C HIS A 41 10.08 11.38 8.14
N GLU A 42 11.35 11.51 7.72
CA GLU A 42 12.03 12.81 7.57
C GLU A 42 11.81 13.46 6.20
N ASN A 43 10.97 12.88 5.34
CA ASN A 43 10.65 13.36 3.97
C ASN A 43 11.91 13.59 3.09
N LYS A 44 12.90 12.71 3.23
CA LYS A 44 14.17 12.74 2.47
C LYS A 44 14.25 11.72 1.35
N GLY A 45 13.20 10.92 1.20
CA GLY A 45 13.12 9.87 0.18
C GLY A 45 12.46 10.35 -1.10
N GLU A 46 12.28 9.39 -1.99
CA GLU A 46 11.68 9.57 -3.30
C GLU A 46 10.36 8.83 -3.40
N ILE A 47 9.29 9.53 -3.71
CA ILE A 47 7.99 8.91 -3.97
C ILE A 47 7.93 8.33 -5.38
N GLY A 48 7.12 7.29 -5.55
CA GLY A 48 6.70 6.74 -6.83
C GLY A 48 5.20 6.52 -6.82
N ILE A 49 4.54 6.82 -7.95
CA ILE A 49 3.09 6.73 -8.10
C ILE A 49 2.78 6.06 -9.42
N ASN A 50 1.95 5.03 -9.40
CA ASN A 50 1.41 4.41 -10.60
C ASN A 50 -0.08 4.11 -10.40
N GLU A 51 -0.91 5.10 -10.70
CA GLU A 51 -2.37 4.99 -10.58
C GLU A 51 -2.95 3.90 -11.47
N LYS A 52 -2.41 3.72 -12.68
CA LYS A 52 -2.86 2.70 -13.63
C LYS A 52 -2.69 1.29 -13.06
N ASN A 53 -1.62 1.04 -12.34
CA ASN A 53 -1.32 -0.25 -11.72
C ASN A 53 -1.65 -0.27 -10.22
N GLY A 54 -2.22 0.82 -9.69
CA GLY A 54 -2.74 0.87 -8.33
C GLY A 54 -1.66 0.74 -7.25
N TRP A 55 -0.48 1.34 -7.43
CA TRP A 55 0.53 1.29 -6.38
C TRP A 55 1.18 2.65 -6.10
N LEU A 56 1.56 2.82 -4.83
CA LEU A 56 2.38 3.91 -4.30
C LEU A 56 3.66 3.34 -3.71
N SER A 57 4.77 4.06 -3.86
CA SER A 57 6.06 3.72 -3.27
C SER A 57 6.73 4.92 -2.61
N TYR A 58 7.54 4.64 -1.62
CA TYR A 58 8.45 5.60 -1.01
C TYR A 58 9.79 4.91 -0.75
N TRP A 59 10.87 5.42 -1.32
CA TRP A 59 12.21 4.91 -1.14
C TRP A 59 13.04 5.93 -0.40
N GLU A 60 13.50 5.61 0.79
CA GLU A 60 14.16 6.55 1.67
C GLU A 60 15.50 6.04 2.23
N PRO A 61 16.42 6.97 2.58
CA PRO A 61 17.54 6.63 3.45
C PRO A 61 17.01 6.12 4.80
N HIS A 62 17.58 5.02 5.28
CA HIS A 62 17.24 4.45 6.57
C HIS A 62 18.50 3.95 7.27
N GLU A 63 18.94 4.63 8.33
CA GLU A 63 20.21 4.40 9.01
C GLU A 63 21.40 4.42 8.04
N ASP A 64 22.16 3.32 7.95
CA ASP A 64 23.29 3.12 7.05
C ASP A 64 22.89 2.42 5.72
N SER A 65 21.60 2.42 5.38
CA SER A 65 21.04 1.74 4.23
C SER A 65 19.90 2.54 3.59
N GLU A 66 18.99 1.86 2.88
CA GLU A 66 17.79 2.41 2.27
C GLU A 66 16.62 1.43 2.45
N LEU A 67 15.42 1.99 2.55
CA LEU A 67 14.17 1.28 2.75
C LEU A 67 13.17 1.67 1.67
N GLY A 68 12.56 0.67 1.03
CA GLY A 68 11.42 0.86 0.15
C GLY A 68 10.14 0.52 0.87
N LEU A 69 9.21 1.46 0.96
CA LEU A 69 7.84 1.24 1.42
C LEU A 69 6.92 1.14 0.20
N GLY A 70 5.83 0.39 0.31
CA GLY A 70 4.88 0.25 -0.79
C GLY A 70 3.46 -0.10 -0.36
N ILE A 71 2.51 0.44 -1.10
CA ILE A 71 1.10 0.05 -1.06
C ILE A 71 0.70 -0.40 -2.46
N VAL A 72 0.00 -1.52 -2.56
CA VAL A 72 -0.64 -1.99 -3.79
C VAL A 72 -2.12 -2.18 -3.52
N VAL A 73 -2.93 -1.58 -4.36
CA VAL A 73 -4.40 -1.62 -4.30
C VAL A 73 -4.90 -2.38 -5.53
N PRO A 74 -5.84 -3.32 -5.39
CA PRO A 74 -6.42 -4.01 -6.53
C PRO A 74 -7.00 -3.05 -7.58
N GLU A 75 -7.03 -3.50 -8.83
CA GLU A 75 -7.48 -2.70 -9.97
C GLU A 75 -8.85 -2.06 -9.74
N ASN A 76 -8.99 -0.80 -10.18
CA ASN A 76 -10.22 0.01 -10.10
C ASN A 76 -10.74 0.30 -8.68
N THR A 77 -9.97 0.03 -7.63
CA THR A 77 -10.36 0.38 -6.25
C THR A 77 -9.62 1.59 -5.70
N MET A 78 -8.46 1.95 -6.27
CA MET A 78 -7.76 3.19 -5.95
C MET A 78 -8.44 4.37 -6.67
N VAL A 79 -9.04 5.27 -5.91
CA VAL A 79 -9.79 6.43 -6.44
C VAL A 79 -9.01 7.73 -6.39
N GLY A 80 -7.80 7.70 -5.88
CA GLY A 80 -6.88 8.83 -5.84
C GLY A 80 -5.74 8.61 -4.86
N TYR A 81 -4.88 9.60 -4.75
CA TYR A 81 -3.81 9.65 -3.77
C TYR A 81 -3.63 11.07 -3.24
N GLU A 82 -2.97 11.19 -2.09
CA GLU A 82 -2.60 12.46 -1.50
C GLU A 82 -1.17 12.41 -0.98
N HIS A 83 -0.37 13.41 -1.34
CA HIS A 83 0.94 13.65 -0.75
C HIS A 83 0.78 14.73 0.32
N TYR A 84 0.51 14.31 1.55
CA TYR A 84 0.35 15.19 2.69
C TYR A 84 1.70 15.51 3.32
N LEU A 85 2.05 16.79 3.36
CA LEU A 85 3.29 17.27 3.94
C LEU A 85 3.03 18.16 5.15
N THR A 86 3.85 17.99 6.18
CA THR A 86 3.84 18.80 7.39
C THR A 86 5.26 18.96 7.94
N ASP A 87 5.52 20.03 8.69
CA ASP A 87 6.79 20.26 9.37
C ASP A 87 6.97 19.39 10.62
N ARG A 88 5.94 18.66 11.02
CA ARG A 88 6.01 17.74 12.15
C ARG A 88 6.67 16.44 11.76
N LYS A 89 7.59 16.00 12.62
CA LYS A 89 8.31 14.73 12.39
C LYS A 89 7.33 13.56 12.35
N ASP A 90 7.54 12.66 11.37
CA ASP A 90 6.78 11.42 11.17
C ASP A 90 5.27 11.60 10.91
N GLU A 91 4.79 12.82 10.62
CA GLU A 91 3.38 13.09 10.30
C GLU A 91 3.13 13.33 8.81
N SER A 92 4.17 13.46 7.97
CA SER A 92 4.03 13.49 6.51
C SER A 92 3.70 12.09 5.99
N ASN A 93 2.76 12.01 5.04
CA ASN A 93 2.29 10.73 4.51
C ASN A 93 2.00 10.79 3.01
N LEU A 94 2.18 9.65 2.36
CA LEU A 94 1.64 9.41 1.03
C LEU A 94 0.45 8.47 1.16
N PHE A 95 -0.77 8.98 0.96
CA PHE A 95 -2.02 8.23 1.10
C PHE A 95 -2.51 7.69 -0.23
N ALA A 96 -2.98 6.44 -0.24
CA ALA A 96 -3.85 5.88 -1.26
C ALA A 96 -5.30 5.95 -0.77
N HIS A 97 -6.19 6.58 -1.54
CA HIS A 97 -7.62 6.60 -1.28
C HIS A 97 -8.27 5.41 -1.99
N ILE A 98 -9.02 4.60 -1.24
CA ILE A 98 -9.48 3.31 -1.68
C ILE A 98 -10.99 3.21 -1.49
N GLN A 99 -11.71 2.91 -2.58
CA GLN A 99 -13.15 2.70 -2.59
C GLN A 99 -13.49 1.29 -2.13
N LEU A 100 -14.45 1.15 -1.23
CA LEU A 100 -15.00 -0.14 -0.86
C LEU A 100 -15.92 -0.68 -1.97
N ASN A 101 -16.06 -2.00 -2.03
CA ASN A 101 -17.04 -2.65 -2.89
C ASN A 101 -18.47 -2.53 -2.30
N THR A 102 -19.46 -3.02 -3.03
CA THR A 102 -20.88 -3.00 -2.63
C THR A 102 -21.18 -3.79 -1.35
N GLU A 103 -20.26 -4.67 -0.93
CA GLU A 103 -20.35 -5.43 0.33
C GLU A 103 -19.67 -4.71 1.50
N SER A 104 -19.28 -3.46 1.32
CA SER A 104 -18.52 -2.68 2.31
C SER A 104 -17.17 -3.31 2.68
N LYS A 105 -16.51 -3.94 1.70
CA LYS A 105 -15.24 -4.63 1.84
C LYS A 105 -14.21 -4.07 0.88
N VAL A 106 -12.95 -4.12 1.29
CA VAL A 106 -11.80 -3.85 0.45
C VAL A 106 -10.61 -4.68 0.93
N ALA A 107 -9.70 -4.99 0.01
CA ALA A 107 -8.37 -5.50 0.34
C ALA A 107 -7.31 -4.57 -0.26
N TYR A 108 -6.23 -4.35 0.47
CA TYR A 108 -5.02 -3.74 -0.06
C TYR A 108 -3.79 -4.46 0.49
N TYR A 109 -2.63 -4.18 -0.07
CA TYR A 109 -1.37 -4.79 0.32
C TYR A 109 -0.39 -3.69 0.68
N ALA A 110 0.32 -3.86 1.80
CA ALA A 110 1.34 -2.90 2.22
C ALA A 110 2.52 -3.62 2.86
N GLY A 111 3.71 -3.06 2.67
CA GLY A 111 4.91 -3.64 3.24
C GLY A 111 6.16 -2.91 2.80
N PHE A 112 7.31 -3.60 2.93
CA PHE A 112 8.60 -2.97 2.70
C PHE A 112 9.64 -3.92 2.10
N GLY A 113 10.68 -3.32 1.51
CA GLY A 113 11.89 -3.97 1.08
C GLY A 113 13.11 -3.23 1.63
N TRP A 114 13.97 -3.94 2.36
CA TRP A 114 15.18 -3.36 2.94
C TRP A 114 16.40 -3.68 2.07
N LYS A 115 17.11 -2.66 1.61
CA LYS A 115 18.26 -2.81 0.72
C LYS A 115 19.35 -3.73 1.31
N LYS A 116 19.58 -3.67 2.62
CA LYS A 116 20.56 -4.52 3.33
C LYS A 116 20.21 -6.01 3.30
N SER A 117 18.93 -6.36 3.07
CA SER A 117 18.54 -7.77 2.88
C SER A 117 19.13 -8.38 1.60
N GLY A 118 19.57 -7.53 0.66
CA GLY A 118 20.09 -7.94 -0.64
C GLY A 118 19.00 -8.30 -1.67
N GLN A 119 17.72 -8.30 -1.29
CA GLN A 119 16.61 -8.63 -2.19
C GLN A 119 16.33 -7.49 -3.17
N PHE A 120 16.38 -6.24 -2.71
CA PHE A 120 16.19 -5.04 -3.54
C PHE A 120 17.39 -4.13 -3.37
N LYS A 121 18.01 -3.72 -4.48
CA LYS A 121 19.22 -2.87 -4.46
C LYS A 121 18.92 -1.41 -4.75
N SER A 122 17.73 -1.11 -5.23
CA SER A 122 17.33 0.23 -5.65
C SER A 122 15.82 0.42 -5.65
N LYS A 123 15.38 1.69 -5.64
CA LYS A 123 14.00 2.10 -5.88
C LYS A 123 13.40 1.42 -7.12
N LYS A 124 14.15 1.39 -8.22
CA LYS A 124 13.70 0.78 -9.48
C LYS A 124 13.35 -0.71 -9.33
N GLU A 125 14.15 -1.47 -8.59
CA GLU A 125 13.88 -2.90 -8.35
C GLU A 125 12.67 -3.08 -7.44
N TRP A 126 12.53 -2.23 -6.43
CA TRP A 126 11.36 -2.22 -5.56
C TRP A 126 10.06 -1.90 -6.33
N GLU A 127 10.05 -0.83 -7.13
CA GLU A 127 8.90 -0.45 -7.95
C GLU A 127 8.57 -1.52 -9.02
N ALA A 128 9.58 -2.18 -9.58
CA ALA A 128 9.36 -3.32 -10.48
C ALA A 128 8.66 -4.49 -9.76
N TYR A 129 9.01 -4.75 -8.50
CA TYR A 129 8.33 -5.73 -7.65
C TYR A 129 6.87 -5.35 -7.41
N LEU A 130 6.59 -4.09 -7.02
CA LEU A 130 5.22 -3.60 -6.82
C LEU A 130 4.39 -3.72 -8.11
N ASN A 131 4.99 -3.37 -9.24
CA ASN A 131 4.34 -3.47 -10.55
C ASN A 131 3.97 -4.91 -10.89
N LYS A 132 4.93 -5.84 -10.75
CA LYS A 132 4.70 -7.27 -10.97
C LYS A 132 3.64 -7.82 -10.00
N PHE A 133 3.67 -7.42 -8.74
CA PHE A 133 2.69 -7.82 -7.75
C PHE A 133 1.28 -7.37 -8.16
N SER A 134 1.11 -6.11 -8.57
CA SER A 134 -0.15 -5.60 -9.09
C SER A 134 -0.64 -6.37 -10.32
N GLU A 135 0.25 -6.70 -11.26
CA GLU A 135 -0.08 -7.50 -12.45
C GLU A 135 -0.56 -8.92 -12.08
N CYS A 136 0.05 -9.54 -11.06
CA CYS A 136 -0.40 -10.84 -10.56
C CYS A 136 -1.78 -10.78 -9.91
N LEU A 137 -2.13 -9.67 -9.23
CA LEU A 137 -3.47 -9.46 -8.69
C LEU A 137 -4.54 -9.36 -9.78
N LYS A 138 -4.20 -8.74 -10.92
CA LYS A 138 -5.10 -8.62 -12.09
C LYS A 138 -5.30 -9.96 -12.81
N ASN A 139 -4.27 -10.81 -12.80
CA ASN A 139 -4.24 -12.08 -13.51
C ASN A 139 -3.87 -13.22 -12.55
N PRO A 140 -4.77 -13.58 -11.61
CA PRO A 140 -4.49 -14.64 -10.67
C PRO A 140 -4.33 -15.99 -11.38
N LEU A 141 -3.42 -16.83 -10.86
CA LEU A 141 -3.25 -18.19 -11.35
C LEU A 141 -4.50 -19.01 -11.03
N LEU A 142 -5.10 -19.58 -12.07
CA LEU A 142 -6.20 -20.54 -11.93
C LEU A 142 -5.61 -21.96 -11.87
N LEU A 143 -5.73 -22.62 -10.71
CA LEU A 143 -5.38 -24.01 -10.55
C LEU A 143 -6.62 -24.87 -10.84
N THR A 144 -6.55 -25.71 -11.89
CA THR A 144 -7.54 -26.75 -12.13
C THR A 144 -6.98 -28.06 -11.59
N ILE A 145 -7.63 -28.63 -10.59
CA ILE A 145 -7.32 -29.97 -10.09
C ILE A 145 -8.19 -30.94 -10.87
N ASN A 146 -7.58 -31.77 -11.67
CA ASN A 146 -8.26 -32.86 -12.41
C ASN A 146 -8.34 -34.12 -11.55
#